data_98881d867746dbe4204c709ded7c2b4a
#
_entry.id   98881d867746dbe4204c709ded7c2b4a
#
_cell.length_a   1.000
_cell.length_b   1.000
_cell.length_c   1.000
_cell.angle_alpha   90.00
_cell.angle_beta   90.00
_cell.angle_gamma   90.00
#
_symmetry.space_group_name_H-M   'P 1'
#
loop_
_entity.id
_entity.type
_entity.pdbx_description
1 polymer ?
#
loop_
_entity_poly.entity_id
_entity_poly.type
_entity_poly.pdbx_seq_one_letter_code
_entity_poly.pdbx_strand_id
1 'polypeptide(L)'
;MGRILYGVMGDARGHVTRALTVAQEMLGHEFLFLGGGKVHDLRSKGYSVEDVPMLSTYYKDNRVDIPATVGNALKVLCCASRIKNRIVDVIRNFDPDQILTDYEYFTPLAARKLGRDCISLDHQHILTHCDYQSPPSERLSRLLTCSAVKYLYSNCSRYLIVSFFNLSPKDPKNTVVLPPLIREAVRRTKTFTGDHVLVYQTSPTFHRLFPVLKMVNSKFIIYGFGAMPAEKNLIFKAPSTQGFLEDLASSRYAITNGGHNVLCEAIYLGKPVLAFPIAKAYEQFINSYFLSVCGYGSYSVSLNPSEQLFIDFEKRLNEFKENIKKGHFWGNQTLARLLEDLISSQ
;
A
#
# COMPACT_ATOMS: atom_id res chain seq x y z
N MET A 1 -7.94 -28.34 0.51
CA MET A 1 -8.06 -27.27 1.55
C MET A 1 -6.70 -27.19 2.20
N GLY A 2 -6.00 -26.08 1.98
CA GLY A 2 -4.66 -25.85 2.53
C GLY A 2 -4.69 -24.87 3.69
N ARG A 3 -3.61 -24.84 4.48
CA ARG A 3 -3.40 -23.96 5.65
C ARG A 3 -2.36 -22.92 5.28
N ILE A 4 -2.71 -21.65 5.38
CA ILE A 4 -1.86 -20.53 4.97
C ILE A 4 -1.56 -19.68 6.21
N LEU A 5 -0.27 -19.53 6.53
CA LEU A 5 0.19 -18.58 7.53
C LEU A 5 0.64 -17.32 6.83
N TYR A 6 0.11 -16.16 7.23
CA TYR A 6 0.36 -14.90 6.55
C TYR A 6 0.81 -13.79 7.51
N GLY A 7 2.11 -13.49 7.50
CA GLY A 7 2.69 -12.35 8.23
C GLY A 7 2.38 -11.03 7.53
N VAL A 8 1.78 -10.07 8.25
CA VAL A 8 1.28 -8.83 7.66
C VAL A 8 1.75 -7.61 8.46
N MET A 9 2.33 -6.63 7.77
CA MET A 9 2.65 -5.33 8.36
C MET A 9 1.37 -4.56 8.72
N GLY A 10 1.20 -4.23 9.99
CA GLY A 10 -0.03 -3.61 10.50
C GLY A 10 0.00 -2.09 10.67
N ASP A 11 1.07 -1.40 10.28
CA ASP A 11 1.20 0.07 10.42
C ASP A 11 0.17 0.81 9.56
N ALA A 12 -0.01 0.37 8.32
CA ALA A 12 -0.92 0.98 7.37
C ALA A 12 -2.04 0.02 6.97
N ARG A 13 -3.22 0.57 6.69
CA ARG A 13 -4.38 -0.23 6.24
C ARG A 13 -4.14 -0.95 4.92
N GLY A 14 -3.20 -0.46 4.10
CA GLY A 14 -2.91 -1.03 2.79
C GLY A 14 -2.54 -2.51 2.84
N HIS A 15 -1.60 -2.90 3.69
CA HIS A 15 -1.17 -4.29 3.86
C HIS A 15 -2.32 -5.18 4.35
N VAL A 16 -3.05 -4.73 5.37
CA VAL A 16 -4.20 -5.47 5.92
C VAL A 16 -5.31 -5.64 4.88
N THR A 17 -5.59 -4.60 4.09
CA THR A 17 -6.57 -4.66 3.00
C THR A 17 -6.14 -5.66 1.92
N ARG A 18 -4.87 -5.67 1.54
CA ARG A 18 -4.32 -6.63 0.57
C ARG A 18 -4.41 -8.06 1.11
N ALA A 19 -3.99 -8.29 2.35
CA ALA A 19 -4.05 -9.60 2.99
C ALA A 19 -5.49 -10.13 3.10
N LEU A 20 -6.45 -9.28 3.46
CA LEU A 20 -7.86 -9.63 3.47
C LEU A 20 -8.37 -9.97 2.06
N THR A 21 -7.96 -9.20 1.04
CA THR A 21 -8.33 -9.48 -0.36
C THR A 21 -7.82 -10.83 -0.81
N VAL A 22 -6.57 -11.20 -0.47
CA VAL A 22 -6.01 -12.53 -0.77
C VAL A 22 -6.84 -13.62 -0.11
N ALA A 23 -7.13 -13.51 1.19
CA ALA A 23 -7.94 -14.52 1.90
C ALA A 23 -9.37 -14.65 1.32
N GLN A 24 -9.95 -13.56 0.83
CA GLN A 24 -11.26 -13.58 0.18
C GLN A 24 -11.25 -14.18 -1.22
N GLU A 25 -10.15 -14.12 -1.95
CA GLU A 25 -10.03 -14.80 -3.25
C GLU A 25 -9.69 -16.29 -3.09
N MET A 26 -9.23 -16.73 -1.91
CA MET A 26 -8.82 -18.10 -1.59
C MET A 26 -9.71 -18.74 -0.52
N LEU A 27 -11.04 -18.67 -0.69
CA LEU A 27 -12.06 -19.10 0.29
C LEU A 27 -11.98 -20.58 0.71
N GLY A 28 -11.29 -21.43 -0.03
CA GLY A 28 -11.13 -22.86 0.29
C GLY A 28 -10.02 -23.17 1.30
N HIS A 29 -9.30 -22.15 1.83
CA HIS A 29 -8.13 -22.32 2.68
C HIS A 29 -8.33 -21.75 4.09
N GLU A 30 -7.65 -22.35 5.07
CA GLU A 30 -7.57 -21.84 6.43
C GLU A 30 -6.43 -20.81 6.55
N PHE A 31 -6.74 -19.61 7.04
CA PHE A 31 -5.76 -18.54 7.22
C PHE A 31 -5.48 -18.28 8.70
N LEU A 32 -4.18 -18.25 9.05
CA LEU A 32 -3.68 -17.70 10.30
C LEU A 32 -2.81 -16.47 10.00
N PHE A 33 -3.26 -15.29 10.46
CA PHE A 33 -2.50 -14.06 10.28
C PHE A 33 -1.55 -13.80 11.44
N LEU A 34 -0.35 -13.29 11.12
CA LEU A 34 0.62 -12.80 12.10
C LEU A 34 0.81 -11.29 11.91
N GLY A 35 0.74 -10.52 12.98
CA GLY A 35 1.02 -9.09 12.94
C GLY A 35 0.42 -8.33 14.10
N GLY A 36 0.72 -7.05 14.18
CA GLY A 36 0.20 -6.16 15.19
C GLY A 36 -0.64 -5.02 14.60
N GLY A 37 -1.00 -4.04 15.42
CA GLY A 37 -1.71 -2.85 14.99
C GLY A 37 -3.01 -3.17 14.25
N LYS A 38 -3.15 -2.69 13.02
CA LYS A 38 -4.37 -2.85 12.21
C LYS A 38 -4.63 -4.28 11.73
N VAL A 39 -3.68 -5.21 11.87
CA VAL A 39 -3.92 -6.64 11.55
C VAL A 39 -5.00 -7.22 12.47
N HIS A 40 -5.15 -6.70 13.69
CA HIS A 40 -6.21 -7.10 14.61
C HIS A 40 -7.63 -6.87 14.05
N ASP A 41 -7.81 -5.96 13.09
CA ASP A 41 -9.10 -5.74 12.44
C ASP A 41 -9.61 -7.00 11.70
N LEU A 42 -8.70 -7.92 11.32
CA LEU A 42 -9.04 -9.19 10.66
C LEU A 42 -9.81 -10.15 11.59
N ARG A 43 -9.66 -10.04 12.91
CA ARG A 43 -10.46 -10.81 13.88
C ARG A 43 -11.96 -10.54 13.74
N SER A 44 -12.31 -9.28 13.50
CA SER A 44 -13.72 -8.89 13.25
C SER A 44 -14.30 -9.43 11.93
N LYS A 45 -13.43 -9.96 11.06
CA LYS A 45 -13.79 -10.62 9.79
C LYS A 45 -13.79 -12.14 9.89
N GLY A 46 -13.61 -12.70 11.10
CA GLY A 46 -13.64 -14.13 11.36
C GLY A 46 -12.30 -14.86 11.20
N TYR A 47 -11.19 -14.13 11.03
CA TYR A 47 -9.86 -14.76 10.89
C TYR A 47 -9.12 -14.85 12.22
N SER A 48 -8.33 -15.90 12.37
CA SER A 48 -7.38 -16.07 13.48
C SER A 48 -6.18 -15.12 13.30
N VAL A 49 -5.80 -14.41 14.37
CA VAL A 49 -4.68 -13.47 14.36
C VAL A 49 -3.81 -13.67 15.60
N GLU A 50 -2.53 -13.96 15.38
CA GLU A 50 -1.48 -13.97 16.40
C GLU A 50 -0.76 -12.61 16.42
N ASP A 51 -0.58 -12.07 17.63
CA ASP A 51 0.03 -10.75 17.82
C ASP A 51 1.55 -10.80 17.67
N VAL A 52 2.09 -9.94 16.81
CA VAL A 52 3.53 -9.81 16.57
C VAL A 52 3.92 -8.34 16.63
N PRO A 53 4.97 -7.97 17.43
CA PRO A 53 5.49 -6.60 17.45
C PRO A 53 6.01 -6.16 16.09
N MET A 54 5.74 -4.90 15.71
CA MET A 54 6.05 -4.37 14.38
C MET A 54 7.21 -3.38 14.39
N LEU A 55 7.90 -3.28 13.26
CA LEU A 55 8.83 -2.20 12.93
C LEU A 55 8.03 -1.04 12.33
N SER A 56 7.56 -0.11 13.17
CA SER A 56 6.66 0.98 12.76
C SER A 56 7.40 2.19 12.21
N THR A 57 6.80 2.87 11.22
CA THR A 57 7.29 4.12 10.66
C THR A 57 6.49 5.31 11.19
N TYR A 58 7.19 6.33 11.69
CA TYR A 58 6.59 7.53 12.26
C TYR A 58 6.66 8.70 11.28
N TYR A 59 5.64 9.57 11.31
CA TYR A 59 5.53 10.73 10.43
C TYR A 59 5.29 12.01 11.22
N LYS A 60 5.93 13.10 10.77
CA LYS A 60 5.74 14.46 11.30
C LYS A 60 5.86 15.47 10.16
N ASP A 61 4.98 16.48 10.11
CA ASP A 61 5.01 17.58 9.13
C ASP A 61 5.14 17.10 7.66
N ASN A 62 4.37 16.08 7.29
CA ASN A 62 4.42 15.40 5.99
C ASN A 62 5.82 14.86 5.63
N ARG A 63 6.57 14.37 6.62
CA ARG A 63 7.90 13.77 6.47
C ARG A 63 8.03 12.54 7.36
N VAL A 64 8.90 11.61 6.98
CA VAL A 64 9.30 10.51 7.86
C VAL A 64 10.12 11.07 9.03
N ASP A 65 9.71 10.76 10.25
CA ASP A 65 10.47 11.02 11.49
C ASP A 65 11.48 9.90 11.69
N ILE A 66 12.70 10.11 11.18
CA ILE A 66 13.77 9.09 11.21
C ILE A 66 14.17 8.73 12.65
N PRO A 67 14.41 9.68 13.59
CA PRO A 67 14.77 9.33 14.95
C PRO A 67 13.72 8.46 15.66
N ALA A 68 12.43 8.83 15.56
CA ALA A 68 11.34 8.06 16.17
C ALA A 68 11.24 6.65 15.53
N THR A 69 11.37 6.54 14.20
CA THR A 69 11.35 5.29 13.45
C THR A 69 12.50 4.37 13.87
N VAL A 70 13.73 4.88 13.93
CA VAL A 70 14.91 4.12 14.36
C VAL A 70 14.78 3.70 15.83
N GLY A 71 14.32 4.60 16.71
CA GLY A 71 14.10 4.31 18.12
C GLY A 71 13.12 3.16 18.34
N ASN A 72 12.02 3.11 17.56
CA ASN A 72 11.10 1.97 17.58
C ASN A 72 11.76 0.69 17.07
N ALA A 73 12.45 0.76 15.93
CA ALA A 73 13.13 -0.39 15.35
C ALA A 73 14.14 -1.01 16.35
N LEU A 74 14.95 -0.21 17.02
CA LEU A 74 15.90 -0.70 18.01
C LEU A 74 15.20 -1.43 19.18
N LYS A 75 14.11 -0.88 19.71
CA LYS A 75 13.33 -1.51 20.79
C LYS A 75 12.81 -2.89 20.38
N VAL A 76 12.24 -3.01 19.19
CA VAL A 76 11.69 -4.27 18.68
C VAL A 76 12.81 -5.27 18.39
N LEU A 77 13.91 -4.84 17.77
CA LEU A 77 15.04 -5.68 17.41
C LEU A 77 15.80 -6.21 18.63
N CYS A 78 15.82 -5.50 19.76
CA CYS A 78 16.36 -6.04 21.02
C CYS A 78 15.62 -7.32 21.48
N CYS A 79 14.36 -7.50 21.08
CA CYS A 79 13.57 -8.69 21.40
C CYS A 79 13.47 -9.69 20.24
N ALA A 80 14.21 -9.46 19.14
CA ALA A 80 14.06 -10.22 17.90
C ALA A 80 14.16 -11.73 18.05
N SER A 81 15.09 -12.24 18.86
CA SER A 81 15.25 -13.68 19.09
C SER A 81 14.02 -14.29 19.76
N ARG A 82 13.45 -13.60 20.75
CA ARG A 82 12.23 -14.06 21.44
C ARG A 82 11.03 -14.06 20.50
N ILE A 83 10.84 -12.98 19.75
CA ILE A 83 9.74 -12.85 18.77
C ILE A 83 9.85 -13.93 17.72
N LYS A 84 11.04 -14.12 17.11
CA LYS A 84 11.28 -15.14 16.11
C LYS A 84 10.99 -16.56 16.65
N ASN A 85 11.44 -16.89 17.87
CA ASN A 85 11.20 -18.21 18.45
C ASN A 85 9.71 -18.46 18.69
N ARG A 86 8.96 -17.47 19.18
CA ARG A 86 7.50 -17.56 19.31
C ARG A 86 6.83 -17.85 17.95
N ILE A 87 7.24 -17.17 16.87
CA ILE A 87 6.68 -17.42 15.53
C ILE A 87 7.07 -18.82 15.02
N VAL A 88 8.28 -19.30 15.34
CA VAL A 88 8.68 -20.69 15.05
C VAL A 88 7.71 -21.68 15.70
N ASP A 89 7.33 -21.46 16.96
CA ASP A 89 6.37 -22.33 17.65
C ASP A 89 4.97 -22.23 17.05
N VAL A 90 4.54 -21.03 16.64
CA VAL A 90 3.27 -20.84 15.90
C VAL A 90 3.29 -21.60 14.57
N ILE A 91 4.37 -21.51 13.78
CA ILE A 91 4.50 -22.25 12.52
C ILE A 91 4.42 -23.75 12.75
N ARG A 92 5.11 -24.28 13.78
CA ARG A 92 5.07 -25.72 14.11
C ARG A 92 3.68 -26.20 14.53
N ASN A 93 2.98 -25.42 15.35
CA ASN A 93 1.65 -25.77 15.85
C ASN A 93 0.57 -25.65 14.78
N PHE A 94 0.66 -24.61 13.95
CA PHE A 94 -0.29 -24.39 12.85
C PHE A 94 0.02 -25.30 11.66
N ASP A 95 1.26 -25.73 11.46
CA ASP A 95 1.76 -26.53 10.34
C ASP A 95 1.19 -26.10 8.98
N PRO A 96 1.53 -24.88 8.51
CA PRO A 96 0.96 -24.34 7.28
C PRO A 96 1.51 -25.05 6.04
N ASP A 97 0.67 -25.28 5.03
CA ASP A 97 1.14 -25.68 3.70
C ASP A 97 1.91 -24.55 3.01
N GLN A 98 1.50 -23.28 3.25
CA GLN A 98 2.17 -22.13 2.66
C GLN A 98 2.40 -21.03 3.69
N ILE A 99 3.58 -20.40 3.64
CA ILE A 99 3.92 -19.22 4.44
C ILE A 99 4.03 -18.01 3.52
N LEU A 100 3.22 -16.97 3.80
CA LEU A 100 3.25 -15.70 3.10
C LEU A 100 3.72 -14.58 4.03
N THR A 101 4.31 -13.55 3.47
CA THR A 101 4.58 -12.29 4.17
C THR A 101 4.21 -11.09 3.31
N ASP A 102 3.56 -10.09 3.92
CA ASP A 102 3.33 -8.77 3.34
C ASP A 102 4.13 -7.74 4.14
N TYR A 103 5.41 -7.62 3.78
CA TYR A 103 6.35 -6.69 4.38
C TYR A 103 6.44 -6.83 5.92
N GLU A 104 6.23 -8.03 6.45
CA GLU A 104 6.43 -8.35 7.86
C GLU A 104 7.83 -8.94 8.07
N TYR A 105 8.53 -8.45 9.09
CA TYR A 105 9.96 -8.71 9.26
C TYR A 105 10.29 -10.10 9.81
N PHE A 106 9.52 -10.61 10.77
CA PHE A 106 9.89 -11.80 11.54
C PHE A 106 9.44 -13.11 10.90
N THR A 107 8.34 -13.12 10.18
CA THR A 107 7.78 -14.33 9.55
C THR A 107 8.78 -15.04 8.63
N PRO A 108 9.45 -14.35 7.65
CA PRO A 108 10.42 -15.01 6.79
C PRO A 108 11.65 -15.52 7.57
N LEU A 109 12.06 -14.83 8.64
CA LEU A 109 13.18 -15.26 9.48
C LEU A 109 12.85 -16.51 10.29
N ALA A 110 11.60 -16.66 10.73
CA ALA A 110 11.13 -17.84 11.44
C ALA A 110 10.97 -19.04 10.48
N ALA A 111 10.38 -18.83 9.31
CA ALA A 111 10.28 -19.83 8.25
C ALA A 111 11.66 -20.38 7.87
N ARG A 112 12.61 -19.48 7.59
CA ARG A 112 14.00 -19.86 7.26
C ARG A 112 14.67 -20.69 8.39
N LYS A 113 14.41 -20.37 9.66
CA LYS A 113 14.93 -21.14 10.81
C LYS A 113 14.43 -22.59 10.82
N LEU A 114 13.24 -22.84 10.25
CA LEU A 114 12.64 -24.15 10.10
C LEU A 114 12.95 -24.84 8.76
N GLY A 115 13.73 -24.20 7.88
CA GLY A 115 13.97 -24.70 6.51
C GLY A 115 12.72 -24.67 5.63
N ARG A 116 11.73 -23.83 5.98
CA ARG A 116 10.47 -23.67 5.23
C ARG A 116 10.56 -22.48 4.28
N ASP A 117 10.00 -22.64 3.10
CA ASP A 117 9.85 -21.55 2.14
C ASP A 117 8.86 -20.48 2.63
N CYS A 118 9.18 -19.23 2.30
CA CYS A 118 8.30 -18.09 2.53
C CYS A 118 8.19 -17.28 1.25
N ILE A 119 6.98 -16.90 0.87
CA ILE A 119 6.70 -16.07 -0.30
C ILE A 119 6.39 -14.65 0.16
N SER A 120 7.09 -13.66 -0.39
CA SER A 120 6.72 -12.25 -0.23
C SER A 120 5.62 -11.89 -1.20
N LEU A 121 4.54 -11.30 -0.70
CA LEU A 121 3.45 -10.76 -1.48
C LEU A 121 3.21 -9.31 -1.06
N ASP A 122 3.87 -8.38 -1.72
CA ASP A 122 3.81 -6.96 -1.38
C ASP A 122 4.03 -6.08 -2.62
N HIS A 123 4.18 -4.79 -2.40
CA HIS A 123 4.56 -3.82 -3.43
C HIS A 123 6.00 -3.32 -3.24
N GLN A 124 6.49 -3.30 -2.02
CA GLN A 124 7.74 -2.64 -1.64
C GLN A 124 8.97 -3.26 -2.30
N HIS A 125 8.94 -4.56 -2.57
CA HIS A 125 10.05 -5.24 -3.26
C HIS A 125 10.24 -4.81 -4.71
N ILE A 126 9.30 -4.06 -5.32
CA ILE A 126 9.51 -3.44 -6.63
C ILE A 126 10.74 -2.53 -6.64
N LEU A 127 11.07 -1.91 -5.49
CA LEU A 127 12.21 -1.01 -5.32
C LEU A 127 13.56 -1.70 -5.42
N THR A 128 13.63 -3.00 -5.14
CA THR A 128 14.90 -3.75 -5.07
C THR A 128 14.98 -4.89 -6.07
N HIS A 129 13.84 -5.48 -6.45
CA HIS A 129 13.77 -6.67 -7.31
C HIS A 129 13.44 -6.35 -8.78
N CYS A 130 13.17 -5.08 -9.11
CA CYS A 130 12.91 -4.66 -10.48
C CYS A 130 13.91 -3.60 -10.96
N ASP A 131 14.05 -3.49 -12.29
CA ASP A 131 14.87 -2.46 -12.92
C ASP A 131 14.05 -1.21 -13.18
N TYR A 132 14.52 -0.07 -12.73
CA TYR A 132 13.91 1.23 -13.01
C TYR A 132 14.89 2.38 -12.84
N GLN A 133 14.57 3.49 -13.52
CA GLN A 133 15.26 4.76 -13.34
C GLN A 133 14.40 5.66 -12.43
N SER A 134 15.06 6.43 -11.59
CA SER A 134 14.41 7.42 -10.73
C SER A 134 15.16 8.75 -10.78
N PRO A 135 14.46 9.87 -10.54
CA PRO A 135 15.10 11.20 -10.50
C PRO A 135 16.25 11.25 -9.50
N PRO A 136 17.37 11.91 -9.84
CA PRO A 136 18.57 12.00 -8.99
C PRO A 136 18.33 12.71 -7.65
N SER A 137 17.29 13.56 -7.56
CA SER A 137 16.92 14.30 -6.35
C SER A 137 16.64 13.39 -5.13
N GLU A 138 16.25 12.14 -5.36
CA GLU A 138 15.86 11.20 -4.30
C GLU A 138 16.93 10.13 -4.00
N ARG A 139 18.19 10.34 -4.41
CA ARG A 139 19.27 9.35 -4.22
C ARG A 139 19.44 8.88 -2.79
N LEU A 140 19.38 9.79 -1.81
CA LEU A 140 19.56 9.43 -0.40
C LEU A 140 18.33 8.64 0.13
N SER A 141 17.12 9.11 -0.14
CA SER A 141 15.89 8.39 0.23
C SER A 141 15.86 7.00 -0.41
N ARG A 142 16.24 6.90 -1.68
CA ARG A 142 16.41 5.63 -2.41
C ARG A 142 17.38 4.71 -1.69
N LEU A 143 18.60 5.19 -1.40
CA LEU A 143 19.63 4.37 -0.76
C LEU A 143 19.15 3.81 0.57
N LEU A 144 18.59 4.66 1.43
CA LEU A 144 18.10 4.26 2.76
C LEU A 144 16.95 3.25 2.65
N THR A 145 15.93 3.54 1.83
CA THR A 145 14.76 2.67 1.69
C THR A 145 15.12 1.35 1.02
N CYS A 146 15.87 1.37 -0.09
CA CYS A 146 16.28 0.13 -0.77
C CYS A 146 17.21 -0.72 0.10
N SER A 147 18.07 -0.11 0.92
CA SER A 147 18.90 -0.85 1.89
C SER A 147 18.01 -1.51 2.95
N ALA A 148 17.03 -0.79 3.51
CA ALA A 148 16.09 -1.36 4.47
C ALA A 148 15.32 -2.53 3.86
N VAL A 149 14.73 -2.37 2.67
CA VAL A 149 14.03 -3.45 1.95
C VAL A 149 14.96 -4.64 1.74
N LYS A 150 16.16 -4.41 1.21
CA LYS A 150 17.12 -5.47 0.86
C LYS A 150 17.60 -6.26 2.07
N TYR A 151 17.96 -5.58 3.16
CA TYR A 151 18.62 -6.23 4.30
C TYR A 151 17.67 -6.67 5.41
N LEU A 152 16.51 -6.02 5.53
CA LEU A 152 15.55 -6.38 6.57
C LEU A 152 14.42 -7.28 6.04
N TYR A 153 13.92 -7.03 4.83
CA TYR A 153 12.67 -7.67 4.35
C TYR A 153 12.87 -8.70 3.24
N SER A 154 14.04 -8.74 2.56
CA SER A 154 14.29 -9.66 1.44
C SER A 154 14.84 -11.01 1.91
N ASN A 155 14.08 -11.75 2.72
CA ASN A 155 14.44 -13.07 3.25
C ASN A 155 13.49 -14.18 2.76
N CYS A 156 12.86 -13.99 1.60
CA CYS A 156 11.92 -14.93 1.00
C CYS A 156 12.52 -15.68 -0.18
N SER A 157 11.98 -16.86 -0.49
CA SER A 157 12.37 -17.67 -1.65
C SER A 157 11.75 -17.15 -2.95
N ARG A 158 10.58 -16.51 -2.88
CA ARG A 158 9.86 -15.94 -4.03
C ARG A 158 9.24 -14.60 -3.67
N TYR A 159 9.08 -13.75 -4.70
CA TYR A 159 8.53 -12.40 -4.59
C TYR A 159 7.40 -12.20 -5.61
N LEU A 160 6.18 -12.09 -5.12
CA LEU A 160 4.99 -11.73 -5.89
C LEU A 160 4.70 -10.25 -5.64
N ILE A 161 5.06 -9.41 -6.60
CA ILE A 161 4.99 -7.96 -6.47
C ILE A 161 3.74 -7.46 -7.16
N VAL A 162 2.82 -6.83 -6.41
CA VAL A 162 1.61 -6.24 -6.99
C VAL A 162 1.86 -4.77 -7.31
N SER A 163 1.55 -4.34 -8.55
CA SER A 163 1.81 -2.97 -8.98
C SER A 163 0.87 -2.52 -10.10
N PHE A 164 0.51 -1.22 -10.13
CA PHE A 164 -0.24 -0.61 -11.22
C PHE A 164 0.65 -0.17 -12.40
N PHE A 165 1.94 -0.26 -12.25
CA PHE A 165 2.92 -0.06 -13.31
C PHE A 165 3.80 -1.31 -13.44
N ASN A 166 4.21 -1.61 -14.66
CA ASN A 166 4.99 -2.81 -14.95
C ASN A 166 6.47 -2.48 -15.06
N LEU A 167 7.31 -3.27 -14.37
CA LEU A 167 8.78 -3.20 -14.44
C LEU A 167 9.34 -4.60 -14.66
N SER A 168 10.48 -4.68 -15.35
CA SER A 168 11.17 -5.93 -15.57
C SER A 168 11.82 -6.43 -14.27
N PRO A 169 11.51 -7.66 -13.82
CA PRO A 169 12.21 -8.28 -12.70
C PRO A 169 13.69 -8.49 -13.01
N LYS A 170 14.58 -8.26 -12.03
CA LYS A 170 16.01 -8.58 -12.12
C LYS A 170 16.27 -10.08 -12.13
N ASP A 171 15.42 -10.83 -11.42
CA ASP A 171 15.43 -12.29 -11.37
C ASP A 171 14.03 -12.83 -11.67
N PRO A 172 13.69 -13.08 -12.96
CA PRO A 172 12.38 -13.58 -13.35
C PRO A 172 12.04 -15.00 -12.85
N LYS A 173 13.03 -15.75 -12.34
CA LYS A 173 12.79 -17.10 -11.79
C LYS A 173 12.12 -17.03 -10.44
N ASN A 174 12.46 -16.02 -9.62
CA ASN A 174 12.00 -15.87 -8.24
C ASN A 174 11.12 -14.64 -8.04
N THR A 175 10.95 -13.79 -9.05
CA THR A 175 10.19 -12.53 -8.94
C THR A 175 9.16 -12.43 -10.07
N VAL A 176 7.90 -12.18 -9.69
CA VAL A 176 6.80 -11.95 -10.63
C VAL A 176 6.14 -10.61 -10.28
N VAL A 177 5.94 -9.75 -11.28
CA VAL A 177 5.16 -8.51 -11.14
C VAL A 177 3.75 -8.76 -11.65
N LEU A 178 2.77 -8.50 -10.80
CA LEU A 178 1.35 -8.75 -11.05
C LEU A 178 0.57 -7.43 -11.04
N PRO A 179 -0.56 -7.34 -11.76
CA PRO A 179 -1.48 -6.23 -11.60
C PRO A 179 -1.96 -6.08 -10.16
N PRO A 180 -2.49 -4.91 -9.76
CA PRO A 180 -2.95 -4.66 -8.41
C PRO A 180 -4.04 -5.62 -7.95
N LEU A 181 -4.12 -5.83 -6.64
CA LEU A 181 -5.24 -6.49 -6.00
C LEU A 181 -6.31 -5.48 -5.64
N ILE A 182 -7.52 -5.70 -6.13
CA ILE A 182 -8.67 -4.80 -5.93
C ILE A 182 -9.73 -5.49 -5.07
N ARG A 183 -10.10 -4.86 -3.96
CA ARG A 183 -11.16 -5.34 -3.06
C ARG A 183 -12.47 -5.55 -3.81
N GLU A 184 -13.23 -6.56 -3.41
CA GLU A 184 -14.54 -6.83 -3.99
C GLU A 184 -15.48 -5.61 -3.91
N ALA A 185 -15.48 -4.90 -2.79
CA ALA A 185 -16.28 -3.68 -2.63
C ALA A 185 -15.97 -2.63 -3.71
N VAL A 186 -14.69 -2.43 -4.07
CA VAL A 186 -14.29 -1.52 -5.15
C VAL A 186 -14.75 -2.05 -6.51
N ARG A 187 -14.58 -3.34 -6.77
CA ARG A 187 -15.00 -3.98 -8.04
C ARG A 187 -16.50 -3.89 -8.30
N ARG A 188 -17.30 -3.92 -7.23
CA ARG A 188 -18.78 -3.82 -7.31
C ARG A 188 -19.30 -2.38 -7.34
N THR A 189 -18.43 -1.40 -7.07
CA THR A 189 -18.87 -0.01 -6.99
C THR A 189 -19.06 0.59 -8.38
N LYS A 190 -20.24 1.17 -8.63
CA LYS A 190 -20.52 1.94 -9.84
C LYS A 190 -19.83 3.30 -9.76
N THR A 191 -19.17 3.69 -10.84
CA THR A 191 -18.45 4.97 -10.92
C THR A 191 -19.24 5.98 -11.74
N PHE A 192 -19.18 7.23 -11.33
CA PHE A 192 -19.66 8.39 -12.12
C PHE A 192 -18.82 9.61 -11.80
N THR A 193 -18.95 10.68 -12.55
CA THR A 193 -18.24 11.93 -12.29
C THR A 193 -19.19 12.93 -11.66
N GLY A 194 -19.03 13.18 -10.37
CA GLY A 194 -19.73 14.21 -9.60
C GLY A 194 -19.01 15.57 -9.65
N ASP A 195 -19.32 16.44 -8.70
CA ASP A 195 -18.88 17.83 -8.60
C ASP A 195 -17.67 18.07 -7.69
N HIS A 196 -17.19 17.03 -6.99
CA HIS A 196 -16.17 17.16 -5.95
C HIS A 196 -14.85 16.48 -6.30
N VAL A 197 -13.81 16.87 -5.57
CA VAL A 197 -12.49 16.26 -5.55
C VAL A 197 -12.34 15.52 -4.23
N LEU A 198 -11.90 14.25 -4.25
CA LEU A 198 -11.57 13.52 -3.04
C LEU A 198 -10.15 13.86 -2.59
N VAL A 199 -9.96 14.19 -1.32
CA VAL A 199 -8.65 14.34 -0.69
C VAL A 199 -8.49 13.27 0.38
N TYR A 200 -7.42 12.46 0.27
CA TYR A 200 -7.07 11.46 1.27
C TYR A 200 -5.62 11.57 1.67
N GLN A 201 -5.38 11.76 2.95
CA GLN A 201 -4.03 11.80 3.53
C GLN A 201 -3.87 10.65 4.53
N THR A 202 -2.92 9.77 4.28
CA THR A 202 -2.62 8.63 5.18
C THR A 202 -2.12 9.11 6.55
N SER A 203 -1.35 10.20 6.55
CA SER A 203 -0.90 10.89 7.76
C SER A 203 -1.50 12.29 7.79
N PRO A 204 -2.24 12.69 8.86
CA PRO A 204 -2.91 13.99 8.95
C PRO A 204 -1.95 15.12 9.28
N THR A 205 -0.84 15.21 8.55
CA THR A 205 0.23 16.17 8.86
C THR A 205 0.42 17.23 7.78
N PHE A 206 -0.23 17.10 6.62
CA PHE A 206 -0.08 18.05 5.50
C PHE A 206 -1.12 19.17 5.54
N HIS A 207 -1.20 19.91 6.63
CA HIS A 207 -2.13 21.04 6.81
C HIS A 207 -1.88 22.20 5.81
N ARG A 208 -0.66 22.34 5.29
CA ARG A 208 -0.30 23.36 4.28
C ARG A 208 -1.04 23.23 2.97
N LEU A 209 -1.69 22.09 2.73
CA LEU A 209 -2.54 21.89 1.56
C LEU A 209 -3.84 22.72 1.64
N PHE A 210 -4.42 22.92 2.82
CA PHE A 210 -5.73 23.56 2.97
C PHE A 210 -5.82 25.00 2.48
N PRO A 211 -4.85 25.89 2.77
CA PRO A 211 -4.90 27.25 2.27
C PRO A 211 -5.05 27.33 0.73
N VAL A 212 -4.31 26.50 -0.02
CA VAL A 212 -4.42 26.52 -1.47
C VAL A 212 -5.73 25.89 -1.96
N LEU A 213 -6.21 24.80 -1.32
CA LEU A 213 -7.49 24.19 -1.70
C LEU A 213 -8.67 25.17 -1.54
N LYS A 214 -8.61 26.07 -0.56
CA LYS A 214 -9.63 27.13 -0.35
C LYS A 214 -9.66 28.18 -1.46
N MET A 215 -8.60 28.30 -2.27
CA MET A 215 -8.51 29.21 -3.41
C MET A 215 -9.00 28.57 -4.69
N VAL A 216 -8.86 27.24 -4.81
CA VAL A 216 -9.30 26.50 -5.99
C VAL A 216 -10.84 26.43 -6.04
N ASN A 217 -11.42 26.75 -7.18
CA ASN A 217 -12.87 26.72 -7.39
C ASN A 217 -13.38 25.29 -7.61
N SER A 218 -13.29 24.48 -6.55
CA SER A 218 -13.76 23.09 -6.51
C SER A 218 -14.19 22.74 -5.08
N LYS A 219 -15.13 21.82 -4.94
CA LYS A 219 -15.56 21.24 -3.66
C LYS A 219 -14.61 20.09 -3.30
N PHE A 220 -14.10 20.08 -2.08
CA PHE A 220 -13.20 19.05 -1.60
C PHE A 220 -13.83 18.24 -0.46
N ILE A 221 -13.88 16.92 -0.62
CA ILE A 221 -14.23 15.98 0.45
C ILE A 221 -12.93 15.38 1.00
N ILE A 222 -12.68 15.59 2.28
CA ILE A 222 -11.37 15.35 2.91
C ILE A 222 -11.47 14.25 3.95
N TYR A 223 -10.66 13.21 3.78
CA TYR A 223 -10.44 12.12 4.72
C TYR A 223 -9.01 12.12 5.25
N GLY A 224 -8.82 11.56 6.45
CA GLY A 224 -7.53 11.42 7.11
C GLY A 224 -7.31 12.39 8.28
N PHE A 225 -8.07 13.50 8.35
CA PHE A 225 -7.94 14.52 9.41
C PHE A 225 -9.04 14.41 10.50
N GLY A 226 -9.90 13.41 10.42
CA GLY A 226 -11.07 13.29 11.29
C GLY A 226 -12.25 14.16 10.86
N ALA A 227 -13.35 14.09 11.60
CA ALA A 227 -14.48 14.98 11.40
C ALA A 227 -14.16 16.36 11.97
N MET A 228 -14.16 17.37 11.12
CA MET A 228 -13.97 18.77 11.47
C MET A 228 -15.11 19.61 10.89
N PRO A 229 -15.44 20.79 11.43
CA PRO A 229 -16.37 21.70 10.81
C PRO A 229 -15.98 22.00 9.35
N ALA A 230 -16.97 22.07 8.47
CA ALA A 230 -16.73 22.47 7.09
C ALA A 230 -16.19 23.91 7.04
N GLU A 231 -15.22 24.14 6.16
CA GLU A 231 -14.58 25.44 6.01
C GLU A 231 -14.52 25.84 4.54
N LYS A 232 -15.33 26.82 4.13
CA LYS A 232 -15.55 27.22 2.72
C LYS A 232 -15.95 26.00 1.86
N ASN A 233 -15.10 25.63 0.92
CA ASN A 233 -15.27 24.51 -0.02
C ASN A 233 -14.64 23.19 0.50
N LEU A 234 -14.15 23.15 1.74
CA LEU A 234 -13.56 21.97 2.39
C LEU A 234 -14.58 21.28 3.30
N ILE A 235 -14.85 20.01 3.05
CA ILE A 235 -15.75 19.16 3.83
C ILE A 235 -14.96 18.02 4.43
N PHE A 236 -14.77 18.00 5.75
CA PHE A 236 -14.01 16.98 6.46
C PHE A 236 -14.94 15.85 6.90
N LYS A 237 -14.58 14.61 6.56
CA LYS A 237 -15.34 13.43 6.93
C LYS A 237 -14.59 12.53 7.91
N ALA A 238 -15.32 11.94 8.85
CA ALA A 238 -14.80 10.90 9.72
C ALA A 238 -14.36 9.67 8.91
N PRO A 239 -13.41 8.85 9.42
CA PRO A 239 -13.02 7.60 8.77
C PRO A 239 -14.23 6.69 8.53
N SER A 240 -14.46 6.35 7.28
CA SER A 240 -15.52 5.42 6.85
C SER A 240 -15.04 4.69 5.61
N THR A 241 -15.01 3.37 5.64
CA THR A 241 -14.60 2.57 4.46
C THR A 241 -15.60 2.70 3.32
N GLN A 242 -16.89 2.61 3.63
CA GLN A 242 -17.97 2.70 2.64
C GLN A 242 -18.10 4.12 2.11
N GLY A 243 -18.19 5.13 3.00
CA GLY A 243 -18.29 6.54 2.58
C GLY A 243 -17.09 7.03 1.80
N PHE A 244 -15.87 6.59 2.16
CA PHE A 244 -14.67 6.88 1.37
C PHE A 244 -14.78 6.31 -0.05
N LEU A 245 -15.24 5.07 -0.19
CA LEU A 245 -15.36 4.42 -1.49
C LEU A 245 -16.43 5.10 -2.37
N GLU A 246 -17.55 5.48 -1.80
CA GLU A 246 -18.63 6.21 -2.49
C GLU A 246 -18.14 7.57 -2.98
N ASP A 247 -17.46 8.32 -2.11
CA ASP A 247 -16.90 9.63 -2.47
C ASP A 247 -15.76 9.50 -3.50
N LEU A 248 -14.92 8.45 -3.42
CA LEU A 248 -13.90 8.18 -4.44
C LEU A 248 -14.54 7.85 -5.79
N ALA A 249 -15.53 6.96 -5.80
CA ALA A 249 -16.21 6.52 -7.01
C ALA A 249 -16.97 7.64 -7.72
N SER A 250 -17.44 8.63 -6.98
CA SER A 250 -18.17 9.80 -7.49
C SER A 250 -17.30 11.05 -7.67
N SER A 251 -16.01 11.01 -7.33
CA SER A 251 -15.12 12.17 -7.47
C SER A 251 -14.77 12.49 -8.95
N ARG A 252 -14.36 13.72 -9.21
CA ARG A 252 -13.75 14.13 -10.49
C ARG A 252 -12.35 13.56 -10.64
N TYR A 253 -11.58 13.61 -9.56
CA TYR A 253 -10.22 13.06 -9.38
C TYR A 253 -9.90 12.95 -7.89
N ALA A 254 -8.78 12.32 -7.54
CA ALA A 254 -8.34 12.20 -6.17
C ALA A 254 -7.01 12.91 -5.91
N ILE A 255 -6.82 13.40 -4.68
CA ILE A 255 -5.57 13.94 -4.15
C ILE A 255 -5.11 13.04 -3.01
N THR A 256 -3.87 12.52 -3.07
CA THR A 256 -3.37 11.55 -2.07
C THR A 256 -1.86 11.68 -1.84
N ASN A 257 -1.34 11.00 -0.80
CA ASN A 257 0.10 10.90 -0.53
C ASN A 257 0.87 9.92 -1.45
N GLY A 258 0.26 9.28 -2.43
CA GLY A 258 0.97 8.30 -3.27
C GLY A 258 1.07 6.89 -2.64
N GLY A 259 0.24 6.56 -1.65
CA GLY A 259 0.13 5.20 -1.13
C GLY A 259 -0.42 4.24 -2.18
N HIS A 260 0.25 3.11 -2.40
CA HIS A 260 -0.02 2.20 -3.50
C HIS A 260 -1.50 1.77 -3.63
N ASN A 261 -2.13 1.30 -2.55
CA ASN A 261 -3.49 0.77 -2.64
C ASN A 261 -4.54 1.82 -3.03
N VAL A 262 -4.41 3.04 -2.48
CA VAL A 262 -5.35 4.13 -2.84
C VAL A 262 -5.16 4.57 -4.28
N LEU A 263 -3.92 4.60 -4.79
CA LEU A 263 -3.66 4.84 -6.20
C LEU A 263 -4.31 3.77 -7.06
N CYS A 264 -4.11 2.49 -6.72
CA CYS A 264 -4.70 1.37 -7.46
C CYS A 264 -6.23 1.41 -7.49
N GLU A 265 -6.88 1.69 -6.34
CA GLU A 265 -8.34 1.81 -6.28
C GLU A 265 -8.85 3.01 -7.08
N ALA A 266 -8.18 4.16 -6.99
CA ALA A 266 -8.56 5.35 -7.76
C ALA A 266 -8.46 5.10 -9.27
N ILE A 267 -7.34 4.61 -9.76
CA ILE A 267 -7.15 4.35 -11.20
C ILE A 267 -8.06 3.21 -11.69
N TYR A 268 -8.31 2.16 -10.88
CA TYR A 268 -9.27 1.11 -11.21
C TYR A 268 -10.69 1.70 -11.42
N LEU A 269 -11.09 2.66 -10.60
CA LEU A 269 -12.35 3.39 -10.71
C LEU A 269 -12.31 4.50 -11.78
N GLY A 270 -11.26 4.59 -12.60
CA GLY A 270 -11.13 5.59 -13.67
C GLY A 270 -10.86 7.01 -13.16
N LYS A 271 -10.37 7.17 -11.92
CA LYS A 271 -10.11 8.48 -11.30
C LYS A 271 -8.64 8.88 -11.44
N PRO A 272 -8.32 9.96 -12.17
CA PRO A 272 -6.98 10.54 -12.17
C PRO A 272 -6.54 10.94 -10.76
N VAL A 273 -5.23 10.91 -10.49
CA VAL A 273 -4.72 11.27 -9.17
C VAL A 273 -3.66 12.36 -9.24
N LEU A 274 -3.80 13.38 -8.39
CA LEU A 274 -2.74 14.33 -8.07
C LEU A 274 -2.08 13.90 -6.75
N ALA A 275 -0.84 13.40 -6.81
CA ALA A 275 -0.15 12.86 -5.65
C ALA A 275 0.80 13.88 -4.99
N PHE A 276 0.79 13.89 -3.65
CA PHE A 276 1.76 14.64 -2.82
C PHE A 276 2.48 13.65 -1.91
N PRO A 277 3.56 12.98 -2.38
CA PRO A 277 4.26 11.99 -1.59
C PRO A 277 4.83 12.59 -0.30
N ILE A 278 4.75 11.82 0.78
CA ILE A 278 5.35 12.21 2.06
C ILE A 278 6.87 12.31 1.87
N ALA A 279 7.47 13.41 2.28
CA ALA A 279 8.90 13.62 2.10
C ALA A 279 9.71 12.52 2.80
N LYS A 280 10.73 12.00 2.12
CA LYS A 280 11.57 10.86 2.53
C LYS A 280 10.85 9.49 2.53
N ALA A 281 9.58 9.41 2.19
CA ALA A 281 8.88 8.14 1.94
C ALA A 281 9.12 7.71 0.48
N TYR A 282 10.26 7.09 0.20
CA TYR A 282 10.70 6.79 -1.15
C TYR A 282 9.73 5.91 -1.96
N GLU A 283 9.05 4.96 -1.31
CA GLU A 283 8.01 4.16 -1.97
C GLU A 283 6.89 5.05 -2.53
N GLN A 284 6.37 5.98 -1.72
CA GLN A 284 5.31 6.89 -2.16
C GLN A 284 5.77 7.83 -3.27
N PHE A 285 7.05 8.25 -3.22
CA PHE A 285 7.64 9.03 -4.30
C PHE A 285 7.69 8.23 -5.60
N ILE A 286 8.16 6.98 -5.59
CA ILE A 286 8.22 6.12 -6.78
C ILE A 286 6.82 5.83 -7.33
N ASN A 287 5.86 5.56 -6.47
CA ASN A 287 4.46 5.40 -6.90
C ASN A 287 3.94 6.65 -7.61
N SER A 288 4.20 7.82 -7.04
CA SER A 288 3.78 9.10 -7.62
C SER A 288 4.51 9.41 -8.93
N TYR A 289 5.80 9.09 -9.01
CA TYR A 289 6.59 9.22 -10.22
C TYR A 289 6.04 8.35 -11.36
N PHE A 290 5.81 7.06 -11.11
CA PHE A 290 5.26 6.15 -12.12
C PHE A 290 3.79 6.45 -12.44
N LEU A 291 3.00 6.96 -11.50
CA LEU A 291 1.67 7.50 -11.79
C LEU A 291 1.74 8.57 -12.92
N SER A 292 2.73 9.46 -12.84
CA SER A 292 2.95 10.49 -13.86
C SER A 292 3.53 9.93 -15.15
N VAL A 293 4.50 9.01 -15.07
CA VAL A 293 5.12 8.36 -16.24
C VAL A 293 4.08 7.57 -17.05
N CYS A 294 3.18 6.86 -16.37
CA CYS A 294 2.08 6.12 -17.01
C CYS A 294 0.96 7.05 -17.51
N GLY A 295 0.99 8.34 -17.19
CA GLY A 295 -0.04 9.29 -17.57
C GLY A 295 -1.39 9.05 -16.88
N TYR A 296 -1.41 8.48 -15.67
CA TYR A 296 -2.64 8.26 -14.89
C TYR A 296 -2.95 9.42 -13.94
N GLY A 297 -2.07 10.40 -13.90
CA GLY A 297 -2.14 11.57 -13.05
C GLY A 297 -0.85 12.37 -13.07
N SER A 298 -0.62 13.10 -11.99
CA SER A 298 0.60 13.91 -11.80
C SER A 298 1.00 13.91 -10.32
N TYR A 299 2.17 14.46 -10.00
CA TYR A 299 2.59 14.61 -8.60
C TYR A 299 3.33 15.91 -8.35
N SER A 300 3.38 16.31 -7.09
CA SER A 300 4.20 17.41 -6.63
C SER A 300 4.89 17.07 -5.32
N VAL A 301 6.17 17.37 -5.20
CA VAL A 301 6.94 17.26 -3.95
C VAL A 301 6.94 18.57 -3.15
N SER A 302 6.27 19.61 -3.65
CA SER A 302 6.18 20.90 -2.97
C SER A 302 5.37 20.80 -1.68
N LEU A 303 5.93 21.31 -0.60
CA LEU A 303 5.21 21.49 0.68
C LEU A 303 4.29 22.73 0.67
N ASN A 304 4.44 23.61 -0.33
CA ASN A 304 3.62 24.79 -0.54
C ASN A 304 3.17 24.82 -2.01
N PRO A 305 2.18 23.97 -2.40
CA PRO A 305 1.69 23.95 -3.76
C PRO A 305 1.00 25.27 -4.10
N SER A 306 1.02 25.64 -5.37
CA SER A 306 0.31 26.81 -5.89
C SER A 306 -1.06 26.42 -6.45
N GLU A 307 -1.99 27.36 -6.53
CA GLU A 307 -3.28 27.17 -7.21
C GLU A 307 -3.09 26.76 -8.69
N GLN A 308 -2.07 27.29 -9.35
CA GLN A 308 -1.76 26.96 -10.74
C GLN A 308 -1.53 25.48 -10.98
N LEU A 309 -0.94 24.75 -10.00
CA LEU A 309 -0.76 23.30 -10.07
C LEU A 309 -2.11 22.56 -10.27
N PHE A 310 -3.14 22.98 -9.57
CA PHE A 310 -4.47 22.36 -9.66
C PHE A 310 -5.15 22.72 -11.00
N ILE A 311 -5.03 23.96 -11.42
CA ILE A 311 -5.56 24.43 -12.73
C ILE A 311 -4.91 23.62 -13.86
N ASP A 312 -3.60 23.44 -13.86
CA ASP A 312 -2.88 22.71 -14.89
C ASP A 312 -3.17 21.21 -14.85
N PHE A 313 -3.35 20.64 -13.67
CA PHE A 313 -3.80 19.27 -13.50
C PHE A 313 -5.21 19.07 -14.09
N GLU A 314 -6.16 19.95 -13.79
CA GLU A 314 -7.54 19.85 -14.26
C GLU A 314 -7.66 19.97 -15.78
N LYS A 315 -6.82 20.75 -16.45
CA LYS A 315 -6.76 20.83 -17.92
C LYS A 315 -6.42 19.48 -18.58
N ARG A 316 -5.71 18.60 -17.86
CA ARG A 316 -5.26 17.30 -18.36
C ARG A 316 -6.13 16.12 -17.93
N LEU A 317 -7.24 16.35 -17.23
CA LEU A 317 -8.08 15.25 -16.70
C LEU A 317 -8.55 14.26 -17.77
N ASN A 318 -8.91 14.75 -18.96
CA ASN A 318 -9.36 13.88 -20.05
C ASN A 318 -8.21 13.01 -20.58
N GLU A 319 -7.01 13.57 -20.73
CA GLU A 319 -5.80 12.83 -21.12
C GLU A 319 -5.53 11.68 -20.13
N PHE A 320 -5.55 11.99 -18.83
CA PHE A 320 -5.33 10.98 -17.78
C PHE A 320 -6.40 9.89 -17.79
N LYS A 321 -7.68 10.26 -17.96
CA LYS A 321 -8.79 9.28 -18.05
C LYS A 321 -8.62 8.34 -19.25
N GLU A 322 -8.24 8.85 -20.42
CA GLU A 322 -8.01 8.03 -21.60
C GLU A 322 -6.82 7.07 -21.44
N ASN A 323 -5.77 7.49 -20.74
CA ASN A 323 -4.64 6.61 -20.43
C ASN A 323 -5.04 5.51 -19.41
N ILE A 324 -5.81 5.86 -18.38
CA ILE A 324 -6.31 4.90 -17.39
C ILE A 324 -7.16 3.81 -18.08
N LYS A 325 -8.01 4.14 -19.03
CA LYS A 325 -8.83 3.16 -19.77
C LYS A 325 -8.02 2.09 -20.50
N LYS A 326 -6.77 2.39 -20.85
CA LYS A 326 -5.86 1.47 -21.54
C LYS A 326 -5.12 0.53 -20.57
N GLY A 327 -5.15 0.81 -19.27
CA GLY A 327 -4.45 0.07 -18.25
C GLY A 327 -5.19 -1.20 -17.82
N HIS A 328 -4.45 -2.11 -17.21
CA HIS A 328 -4.99 -3.32 -16.58
C HIS A 328 -4.67 -3.31 -15.08
N PHE A 329 -5.70 -3.14 -14.24
CA PHE A 329 -5.54 -2.86 -12.81
C PHE A 329 -6.19 -3.91 -11.90
N TRP A 330 -6.32 -5.15 -12.38
CA TRP A 330 -6.94 -6.22 -11.60
C TRP A 330 -6.19 -7.53 -11.77
N GLY A 331 -5.47 -7.94 -10.72
CA GLY A 331 -4.63 -9.15 -10.69
C GLY A 331 -5.12 -10.25 -9.77
N ASN A 332 -6.28 -10.11 -9.12
CA ASN A 332 -6.76 -11.04 -8.09
C ASN A 332 -6.78 -12.50 -8.55
N GLN A 333 -7.40 -12.79 -9.69
CA GLN A 333 -7.51 -14.15 -10.20
C GLN A 333 -6.16 -14.75 -10.62
N THR A 334 -5.27 -13.92 -11.18
CA THR A 334 -3.92 -14.35 -11.56
C THR A 334 -3.12 -14.73 -10.32
N LEU A 335 -3.21 -13.91 -9.25
CA LEU A 335 -2.55 -14.21 -7.99
C LEU A 335 -3.11 -15.47 -7.34
N ALA A 336 -4.45 -15.60 -7.26
CA ALA A 336 -5.07 -16.78 -6.65
C ALA A 336 -4.63 -18.07 -7.32
N ARG A 337 -4.66 -18.14 -8.67
CA ARG A 337 -4.16 -19.31 -9.42
C ARG A 337 -2.69 -19.60 -9.13
N LEU A 338 -1.84 -18.58 -9.09
CA LEU A 338 -0.42 -18.73 -8.79
C LEU A 338 -0.19 -19.31 -7.38
N LEU A 339 -0.96 -18.87 -6.39
CA LEU A 339 -0.86 -19.40 -5.03
C LEU A 339 -1.40 -20.83 -4.93
N GLU A 340 -2.51 -21.16 -5.62
CA GLU A 340 -3.04 -22.52 -5.70
C GLU A 340 -2.04 -23.49 -6.33
N ASP A 341 -1.39 -23.11 -7.44
CA ASP A 341 -0.35 -23.90 -8.10
C ASP A 341 0.83 -24.16 -7.15
N LEU A 342 1.22 -23.17 -6.35
CA LEU A 342 2.31 -23.29 -5.38
C LEU A 342 1.95 -24.17 -4.19
N ILE A 343 0.71 -24.16 -3.73
CA ILE A 343 0.22 -25.04 -2.66
C ILE A 343 0.12 -26.50 -3.18
N SER A 344 -0.33 -26.68 -4.41
CA SER A 344 -0.52 -28.01 -5.01
C SER A 344 0.79 -28.71 -5.40
N SER A 345 1.89 -27.95 -5.51
CA SER A 345 3.21 -28.47 -5.91
C SER A 345 4.12 -28.86 -4.73
N GLN A 346 3.65 -28.73 -3.49
CA GLN A 346 4.32 -29.16 -2.27
C GLN A 346 3.81 -30.53 -1.79
#